data_07fe5cf509110ee2e700abc44127201d
#
_entry.id   07fe5cf509110ee2e700abc44127201d
#
_cell.length_a   1.000
_cell.length_b   1.000
_cell.length_c   1.000
_cell.angle_alpha   90.00
_cell.angle_beta   90.00
_cell.angle_gamma   90.00
#
_symmetry.space_group_name_H-M   'P 1'
#
loop_
_entity.id
_entity.type
_entity.pdbx_description
1 polymer ?
#
loop_
_entity_poly.entity_id
_entity_poly.type
_entity_poly.pdbx_seq_one_letter_code
_entity_poly.pdbx_strand_id
1 'polypeptide(L)'
;MAFRVAAFAVVLGILGHHWSKTQETRCRCRPSDECWPATATWDQLNETLNGNLARLRPIGAVCHEADYSESACNALIQNYRNTTWRVENPAALQIDTWELWRTQEQSCHVNNPPEIGQCDQGRVSHYSAYVQSVTEVQAVVKFAASHRLRLTIRNTGHDLAGRSSAPESLQLYTAGLKGIVHVESFTPQAPAGHSVAWEGPAVTVEAGVLTGDLYAAAADGGFTVVGGSCSTVGIAGGWLQGGGYGILTPSRGLGVDNLLEVGMVTAEGEYVTANQYLNQDLFWALRGGGGGTFGVVVNATFRTYPDRPAVISKMNIFSPGGADSTFWGAVTDLLQTIPALVDRGDAVQAFAMPVMPDNGAFLTIESYLINKTHSQSQTALDELRGHIEARGLPVQSTDESFDRLSAYLALPKGLEQAGIGMMAASRLVSRQLMVSEEGPSRIGQTLANLTYLPGDVLSLEGVVGGPAVRRKDSSKRSTHPSWQSAWMSLSLGRSLPSDPDWATYNRIQHELVITQLPALESLEHGAMGGYLGTPFPYEASPSKVFWGPNYDRLLNIKADLDPEDLFITRLGVGSERWDEEGMCRVDVLDRHLRPYLRLAQTKLDSLLNHLRLILSGASPIEGVAVVQE
;
A
#
# COMPACT_ATOMS: atom_id res chain seq x y z
N MET A 1 -50.49 14.20 35.52
CA MET A 1 -49.27 13.41 35.33
C MET A 1 -49.29 12.59 34.01
N ALA A 2 -50.40 12.00 33.64
CA ALA A 2 -50.54 11.21 32.40
C ALA A 2 -50.28 12.00 31.07
N PHE A 3 -50.70 13.27 31.01
CA PHE A 3 -50.51 14.10 29.81
C PHE A 3 -49.04 14.49 29.54
N ARG A 4 -48.19 14.58 30.57
CA ARG A 4 -46.75 14.86 30.42
C ARG A 4 -45.97 13.63 29.98
N VAL A 5 -46.38 12.42 30.34
CA VAL A 5 -45.75 11.16 29.93
C VAL A 5 -46.07 10.86 28.48
N ALA A 6 -47.31 11.08 28.01
CA ALA A 6 -47.70 10.90 26.62
C ALA A 6 -46.97 11.88 25.67
N ALA A 7 -46.81 13.16 26.08
CA ALA A 7 -46.05 14.14 25.28
C ALA A 7 -44.56 13.79 25.17
N PHE A 8 -43.97 13.23 26.22
CA PHE A 8 -42.57 12.82 26.22
C PHE A 8 -42.33 11.58 25.34
N ALA A 9 -43.27 10.62 25.34
CA ALA A 9 -43.23 9.43 24.47
C ALA A 9 -43.40 9.79 22.99
N VAL A 10 -44.28 10.77 22.65
CA VAL A 10 -44.44 11.23 21.27
C VAL A 10 -43.19 11.98 20.78
N VAL A 11 -42.57 12.82 21.63
CA VAL A 11 -41.33 13.54 21.29
C VAL A 11 -40.18 12.56 21.12
N LEU A 12 -40.06 11.54 21.98
CA LEU A 12 -39.05 10.47 21.82
C LEU A 12 -39.31 9.62 20.57
N GLY A 13 -40.56 9.35 20.24
CA GLY A 13 -40.93 8.62 19.00
C GLY A 13 -40.60 9.44 17.73
N ILE A 14 -40.89 10.74 17.73
CA ILE A 14 -40.58 11.65 16.61
C ILE A 14 -39.06 11.82 16.48
N LEU A 15 -38.35 12.02 17.60
CA LEU A 15 -36.91 12.13 17.61
C LEU A 15 -36.26 10.80 17.18
N GLY A 16 -36.77 9.66 17.65
CA GLY A 16 -36.28 8.33 17.23
C GLY A 16 -36.52 8.07 15.75
N HIS A 17 -37.70 8.46 15.21
CA HIS A 17 -38.02 8.31 13.80
C HIS A 17 -37.22 9.26 12.89
N HIS A 18 -36.97 10.48 13.38
CA HIS A 18 -36.11 11.47 12.70
C HIS A 18 -34.65 11.03 12.75
N TRP A 19 -34.21 10.43 13.85
CA TRP A 19 -32.87 9.93 14.03
C TRP A 19 -32.62 8.68 13.17
N SER A 20 -33.59 7.75 13.09
CA SER A 20 -33.56 6.60 12.20
C SER A 20 -33.48 7.00 10.72
N LYS A 21 -34.32 7.93 10.26
CA LYS A 21 -34.27 8.43 8.87
C LYS A 21 -32.98 9.19 8.54
N THR A 22 -32.41 9.95 9.49
CA THR A 22 -31.12 10.61 9.27
C THR A 22 -29.95 9.64 9.32
N GLN A 23 -30.05 8.49 9.99
CA GLN A 23 -29.06 7.42 9.94
C GLN A 23 -29.09 6.67 8.60
N GLU A 24 -30.26 6.37 8.03
CA GLU A 24 -30.41 5.75 6.71
C GLU A 24 -29.77 6.57 5.57
N THR A 25 -29.77 7.92 5.69
CA THR A 25 -29.12 8.79 4.68
C THR A 25 -27.61 8.92 4.85
N ARG A 26 -27.04 8.44 5.96
CA ARG A 26 -25.61 8.57 6.28
C ARG A 26 -24.78 7.33 5.95
N CYS A 27 -25.42 6.19 5.78
CA CYS A 27 -24.72 4.92 5.53
C CYS A 27 -24.99 4.43 4.10
N ARG A 28 -24.05 3.62 3.61
CA ARG A 28 -24.20 2.86 2.38
C ARG A 28 -25.12 1.68 2.61
N CYS A 29 -25.73 1.21 1.53
CA CYS A 29 -26.62 0.06 1.55
C CYS A 29 -25.83 -1.23 1.85
N ARG A 30 -26.34 -2.01 2.81
CA ARG A 30 -25.74 -3.28 3.27
C ARG A 30 -26.53 -4.48 2.77
N PRO A 31 -25.95 -5.68 2.72
CA PRO A 31 -26.65 -6.91 2.33
C PRO A 31 -27.91 -7.21 3.16
N SER A 32 -27.97 -6.72 4.41
CA SER A 32 -29.14 -6.88 5.31
C SER A 32 -30.23 -5.83 5.10
N ASP A 33 -29.98 -4.77 4.33
CA ASP A 33 -30.89 -3.64 4.18
C ASP A 33 -31.86 -3.86 3.02
N GLU A 34 -33.06 -3.30 3.09
CA GLU A 34 -34.08 -3.37 2.02
C GLU A 34 -33.61 -2.71 0.70
N CYS A 35 -32.65 -1.77 0.78
CA CYS A 35 -32.08 -1.12 -0.39
C CYS A 35 -31.07 -2.00 -1.15
N TRP A 36 -30.66 -3.16 -0.59
CA TRP A 36 -29.73 -4.05 -1.28
C TRP A 36 -30.33 -4.58 -2.57
N PRO A 37 -29.61 -4.55 -3.70
CA PRO A 37 -30.15 -4.98 -4.98
C PRO A 37 -30.67 -6.42 -4.93
N ALA A 38 -31.87 -6.65 -5.48
CA ALA A 38 -32.42 -8.00 -5.61
C ALA A 38 -31.58 -8.85 -6.56
N THR A 39 -31.64 -10.17 -6.44
CA THR A 39 -30.87 -11.11 -7.28
C THR A 39 -31.00 -10.80 -8.77
N ALA A 40 -32.22 -10.53 -9.25
CA ALA A 40 -32.46 -10.18 -10.66
C ALA A 40 -31.70 -8.91 -11.11
N THR A 41 -31.47 -7.95 -10.20
CA THR A 41 -30.70 -6.73 -10.49
C THR A 41 -29.19 -7.04 -10.61
N TRP A 42 -28.68 -7.94 -9.76
CA TRP A 42 -27.32 -8.47 -9.89
C TRP A 42 -27.14 -9.30 -11.18
N ASP A 43 -28.14 -10.09 -11.57
CA ASP A 43 -28.14 -10.87 -12.81
C ASP A 43 -28.05 -9.95 -14.05
N GLN A 44 -28.79 -8.84 -14.06
CA GLN A 44 -28.69 -7.83 -15.13
C GLN A 44 -27.29 -7.20 -15.21
N LEU A 45 -26.65 -6.90 -14.06
CA LEU A 45 -25.27 -6.44 -14.06
C LEU A 45 -24.33 -7.53 -14.61
N ASN A 46 -24.54 -8.78 -14.21
CA ASN A 46 -23.75 -9.91 -14.70
C ASN A 46 -23.86 -10.10 -16.23
N GLU A 47 -25.07 -9.94 -16.79
CA GLU A 47 -25.27 -9.95 -18.24
C GLU A 47 -24.48 -8.82 -18.92
N THR A 48 -24.51 -7.61 -18.34
CA THR A 48 -23.75 -6.45 -18.84
C THR A 48 -22.23 -6.70 -18.80
N LEU A 49 -21.77 -7.49 -17.84
CA LEU A 49 -20.36 -7.88 -17.68
C LEU A 49 -20.02 -9.20 -18.39
N ASN A 50 -20.86 -9.68 -19.31
CA ASN A 50 -20.63 -10.92 -20.06
C ASN A 50 -20.37 -12.15 -19.17
N GLY A 51 -21.02 -12.22 -18.00
CA GLY A 51 -20.85 -13.31 -17.04
C GLY A 51 -19.67 -13.14 -16.05
N ASN A 52 -19.02 -11.97 -16.03
CA ASN A 52 -17.83 -11.71 -15.21
C ASN A 52 -18.14 -11.07 -13.84
N LEU A 53 -19.34 -11.28 -13.30
CA LEU A 53 -19.70 -10.92 -11.93
C LEU A 53 -19.69 -12.17 -11.05
N ALA A 54 -18.74 -12.23 -10.10
CA ALA A 54 -18.64 -13.34 -9.16
C ALA A 54 -19.17 -12.94 -7.78
N ARG A 55 -20.00 -13.80 -7.17
CA ARG A 55 -20.28 -13.74 -5.74
C ARG A 55 -19.10 -14.35 -4.99
N LEU A 56 -18.48 -13.60 -4.10
CA LEU A 56 -17.28 -14.03 -3.41
C LEU A 56 -17.58 -14.69 -2.06
N ARG A 57 -16.73 -15.66 -1.74
CA ARG A 57 -16.51 -16.21 -0.40
C ARG A 57 -15.03 -16.06 -0.06
N PRO A 58 -14.66 -15.96 1.22
CA PRO A 58 -13.25 -16.00 1.61
C PRO A 58 -12.57 -17.25 1.05
N ILE A 59 -11.31 -17.13 0.67
CA ILE A 59 -10.57 -18.26 0.07
C ILE A 59 -10.51 -19.48 1.00
N GLY A 60 -10.47 -19.26 2.32
CA GLY A 60 -10.49 -20.32 3.33
C GLY A 60 -11.80 -21.13 3.39
N ALA A 61 -12.89 -20.64 2.82
CA ALA A 61 -14.21 -21.28 2.92
C ALA A 61 -14.20 -22.75 2.49
N VAL A 62 -13.42 -23.10 1.47
CA VAL A 62 -13.27 -24.48 0.98
C VAL A 62 -12.64 -25.43 1.99
N CYS A 63 -12.08 -24.92 3.09
CA CYS A 63 -11.51 -25.69 4.21
C CYS A 63 -12.44 -25.79 5.42
N HIS A 64 -13.69 -25.23 5.36
CA HIS A 64 -14.65 -25.20 6.46
C HIS A 64 -15.91 -26.00 6.16
N GLU A 65 -16.61 -26.49 7.22
CA GLU A 65 -17.69 -27.46 7.14
C GLU A 65 -18.76 -27.22 6.05
N ALA A 66 -19.24 -25.99 5.93
CA ALA A 66 -20.34 -25.68 4.99
C ALA A 66 -19.97 -25.81 3.51
N ASP A 67 -18.71 -25.50 3.18
CA ASP A 67 -18.18 -25.42 1.82
C ASP A 67 -17.00 -26.39 1.60
N TYR A 68 -16.77 -27.35 2.55
CA TYR A 68 -15.58 -28.21 2.57
C TYR A 68 -15.42 -29.05 1.31
N SER A 69 -14.23 -28.91 0.74
CA SER A 69 -13.74 -29.74 -0.35
C SER A 69 -12.27 -30.05 -0.13
N GLU A 70 -11.94 -31.31 0.17
CA GLU A 70 -10.57 -31.73 0.44
C GLU A 70 -9.62 -31.35 -0.71
N SER A 71 -10.02 -31.59 -1.95
CA SER A 71 -9.19 -31.27 -3.11
C SER A 71 -8.99 -29.76 -3.29
N ALA A 72 -10.04 -28.95 -3.07
CA ALA A 72 -9.95 -27.50 -3.18
C ALA A 72 -9.15 -26.90 -2.00
N CYS A 73 -9.31 -27.41 -0.77
CA CYS A 73 -8.55 -26.98 0.38
C CYS A 73 -7.05 -27.30 0.21
N ASN A 74 -6.70 -28.52 -0.24
CA ASN A 74 -5.32 -28.88 -0.53
C ASN A 74 -4.70 -28.01 -1.65
N ALA A 75 -5.44 -27.72 -2.71
CA ALA A 75 -5.00 -26.82 -3.78
C ALA A 75 -4.79 -25.39 -3.25
N LEU A 76 -5.67 -24.90 -2.38
CA LEU A 76 -5.51 -23.60 -1.72
C LEU A 76 -4.22 -23.56 -0.87
N ILE A 77 -3.99 -24.56 -0.02
CA ILE A 77 -2.79 -24.63 0.84
C ILE A 77 -1.51 -24.58 -0.01
N GLN A 78 -1.46 -25.31 -1.13
CA GLN A 78 -0.31 -25.31 -2.04
C GLN A 78 -0.07 -23.95 -2.70
N ASN A 79 -1.13 -23.19 -2.99
CA ASN A 79 -1.06 -21.89 -3.65
C ASN A 79 -1.16 -20.70 -2.69
N TYR A 80 -1.29 -20.93 -1.40
CA TYR A 80 -1.56 -19.86 -0.42
C TYR A 80 -0.56 -18.71 -0.47
N ARG A 81 0.71 -19.02 -0.72
CA ARG A 81 1.80 -18.05 -0.82
C ARG A 81 2.19 -17.69 -2.27
N ASN A 82 1.43 -18.13 -3.26
CA ASN A 82 1.69 -17.86 -4.66
C ASN A 82 1.08 -16.50 -5.06
N THR A 83 1.93 -15.50 -5.33
CA THR A 83 1.53 -14.14 -5.69
C THR A 83 0.67 -14.07 -6.94
N THR A 84 1.01 -14.84 -7.97
CA THR A 84 0.26 -14.87 -9.24
C THR A 84 -1.13 -15.46 -9.03
N TRP A 85 -1.24 -16.59 -8.35
CA TRP A 85 -2.53 -17.19 -8.01
C TRP A 85 -3.41 -16.21 -7.21
N ARG A 86 -2.83 -15.45 -6.27
CA ARG A 86 -3.57 -14.43 -5.49
C ARG A 86 -4.02 -13.25 -6.34
N VAL A 87 -3.21 -12.83 -7.32
CA VAL A 87 -3.66 -11.81 -8.28
C VAL A 87 -4.81 -12.31 -9.13
N GLU A 88 -4.82 -13.56 -9.53
CA GLU A 88 -5.88 -14.15 -10.38
C GLU A 88 -7.15 -14.45 -9.59
N ASN A 89 -7.08 -14.63 -8.28
CA ASN A 89 -8.23 -14.94 -7.43
C ASN A 89 -8.86 -13.66 -6.86
N PRO A 90 -10.12 -13.33 -7.21
CA PRO A 90 -10.76 -12.09 -6.77
C PRO A 90 -11.03 -12.01 -5.26
N ALA A 91 -11.05 -13.13 -4.54
CA ALA A 91 -11.24 -13.18 -3.09
C ALA A 91 -9.93 -13.10 -2.30
N ALA A 92 -8.76 -13.31 -2.96
CA ALA A 92 -7.45 -13.31 -2.30
C ALA A 92 -6.77 -11.93 -2.39
N LEU A 93 -6.08 -11.51 -1.34
CA LEU A 93 -5.21 -10.32 -1.33
C LEU A 93 -3.75 -10.74 -1.09
N GLN A 94 -2.80 -9.90 -1.44
CA GLN A 94 -1.39 -10.23 -1.20
C GLN A 94 -1.05 -10.23 0.30
N ILE A 95 -1.72 -9.38 1.07
CA ILE A 95 -1.61 -9.31 2.54
C ILE A 95 -2.90 -9.89 3.13
N ASP A 96 -2.82 -11.09 3.68
CA ASP A 96 -3.97 -11.87 4.14
C ASP A 96 -4.69 -11.27 5.35
N THR A 97 -4.00 -10.42 6.14
CA THR A 97 -4.62 -9.64 7.22
C THR A 97 -5.88 -8.90 6.76
N TRP A 98 -5.97 -8.52 5.48
CA TRP A 98 -7.09 -7.77 4.93
C TRP A 98 -8.18 -8.64 4.31
N GLU A 99 -8.02 -9.96 4.32
CA GLU A 99 -9.07 -10.94 4.00
C GLU A 99 -9.87 -11.29 5.26
N LEU A 100 -9.21 -11.24 6.43
CA LEU A 100 -9.70 -11.69 7.71
C LEU A 100 -10.37 -10.53 8.46
N TRP A 101 -11.32 -10.87 9.34
CA TRP A 101 -11.86 -9.93 10.30
C TRP A 101 -10.99 -9.90 11.56
N ARG A 102 -11.13 -8.87 12.39
CA ARG A 102 -10.27 -8.62 13.56
C ARG A 102 -10.50 -9.56 14.74
N THR A 103 -11.51 -10.41 14.72
CA THR A 103 -11.78 -11.39 15.77
C THR A 103 -11.65 -12.79 15.21
N GLN A 104 -11.05 -13.71 15.97
CA GLN A 104 -10.89 -15.11 15.59
C GLN A 104 -12.23 -15.78 15.26
N GLU A 105 -13.30 -15.40 16.00
CA GLU A 105 -14.64 -15.93 15.81
C GLU A 105 -15.29 -15.52 14.47
N GLN A 106 -14.74 -14.50 13.80
CA GLN A 106 -15.26 -13.93 12.56
C GLN A 106 -14.30 -14.10 11.38
N SER A 107 -13.29 -14.93 11.51
CA SER A 107 -12.27 -15.13 10.48
C SER A 107 -12.37 -16.49 9.83
N CYS A 108 -12.05 -16.53 8.54
CA CYS A 108 -12.02 -17.75 7.75
C CYS A 108 -10.57 -18.16 7.49
N HIS A 109 -9.89 -18.68 8.53
CA HIS A 109 -8.49 -19.07 8.43
C HIS A 109 -8.33 -20.39 7.68
N VAL A 110 -7.28 -20.49 6.87
CA VAL A 110 -6.97 -21.69 6.08
C VAL A 110 -6.45 -22.84 6.97
N ASN A 111 -5.85 -22.50 8.11
CA ASN A 111 -5.24 -23.49 9.01
C ASN A 111 -6.23 -24.14 9.98
N ASN A 112 -7.48 -23.72 9.99
CA ASN A 112 -8.49 -24.33 10.86
C ASN A 112 -8.96 -25.66 10.25
N PRO A 113 -8.96 -26.77 11.00
CA PRO A 113 -9.57 -28.02 10.54
C PRO A 113 -11.05 -27.80 10.22
N PRO A 114 -11.64 -28.60 9.28
CA PRO A 114 -13.06 -28.47 8.89
C PRO A 114 -14.04 -28.55 10.05
N GLU A 115 -13.61 -29.14 11.16
CA GLU A 115 -14.41 -29.40 12.37
C GLU A 115 -14.44 -28.22 13.34
N ILE A 116 -13.65 -27.14 13.09
CA ILE A 116 -13.49 -26.03 14.03
C ILE A 116 -13.81 -24.69 13.38
N GLY A 117 -14.97 -24.14 13.74
CA GLY A 117 -15.33 -22.75 13.53
C GLY A 117 -16.10 -22.45 12.25
N GLN A 118 -16.78 -21.32 12.28
CA GLN A 118 -17.51 -20.77 11.14
C GLN A 118 -16.54 -19.99 10.25
N CYS A 119 -16.81 -20.00 8.93
CA CYS A 119 -16.11 -19.16 7.98
C CYS A 119 -17.00 -17.96 7.66
N ASP A 120 -16.77 -16.85 8.32
CA ASP A 120 -17.48 -15.60 8.04
C ASP A 120 -16.88 -14.88 6.82
N GLN A 121 -17.67 -13.96 6.24
CA GLN A 121 -17.28 -13.21 5.04
C GLN A 121 -16.04 -12.30 5.28
N GLY A 122 -15.80 -11.89 6.52
CA GLY A 122 -14.70 -11.03 6.88
C GLY A 122 -14.69 -9.71 6.10
N ARG A 123 -13.52 -9.36 5.58
CA ARG A 123 -13.33 -8.16 4.77
C ARG A 123 -13.40 -8.42 3.26
N VAL A 124 -13.64 -9.65 2.85
CA VAL A 124 -13.79 -10.00 1.45
C VAL A 124 -15.09 -9.39 0.92
N SER A 125 -15.03 -8.69 -0.20
CA SER A 125 -16.19 -8.09 -0.86
C SER A 125 -17.25 -9.15 -1.16
N HIS A 126 -18.53 -8.78 -1.14
CA HIS A 126 -19.61 -9.73 -1.45
C HIS A 126 -19.68 -10.12 -2.93
N TYR A 127 -19.36 -9.16 -3.81
CA TYR A 127 -19.32 -9.36 -5.25
C TYR A 127 -18.02 -8.78 -5.81
N SER A 128 -17.54 -9.40 -6.89
CA SER A 128 -16.43 -8.90 -7.70
C SER A 128 -16.85 -8.83 -9.16
N ALA A 129 -16.76 -7.64 -9.74
CA ALA A 129 -16.94 -7.37 -11.14
C ALA A 129 -15.55 -7.35 -11.82
N TYR A 130 -15.20 -8.42 -12.53
CA TYR A 130 -13.98 -8.52 -13.32
C TYR A 130 -14.21 -7.81 -14.65
N VAL A 131 -13.58 -6.63 -14.83
CA VAL A 131 -13.83 -5.79 -16.00
C VAL A 131 -12.74 -5.92 -17.05
N GLN A 132 -13.14 -5.93 -18.33
CA GLN A 132 -12.30 -6.11 -19.50
C GLN A 132 -12.42 -4.94 -20.50
N SER A 133 -13.28 -3.98 -20.21
CA SER A 133 -13.50 -2.80 -21.06
C SER A 133 -13.88 -1.56 -20.27
N VAL A 134 -13.68 -0.39 -20.86
CA VAL A 134 -14.13 0.90 -20.29
C VAL A 134 -15.65 0.90 -20.06
N THR A 135 -16.42 0.32 -20.97
CA THR A 135 -17.89 0.27 -20.87
C THR A 135 -18.33 -0.55 -19.65
N GLU A 136 -17.65 -1.66 -19.35
CA GLU A 136 -17.92 -2.46 -18.16
C GLU A 136 -17.56 -1.69 -16.88
N VAL A 137 -16.44 -0.97 -16.86
CA VAL A 137 -16.08 -0.07 -15.73
C VAL A 137 -17.17 0.97 -15.50
N GLN A 138 -17.66 1.62 -16.56
CA GLN A 138 -18.74 2.62 -16.48
C GLN A 138 -20.03 2.00 -15.92
N ALA A 139 -20.39 0.79 -16.36
CA ALA A 139 -21.57 0.08 -15.87
C ALA A 139 -21.49 -0.22 -14.37
N VAL A 140 -20.35 -0.74 -13.89
CA VAL A 140 -20.13 -1.04 -12.46
C VAL A 140 -20.16 0.23 -11.60
N VAL A 141 -19.54 1.30 -12.05
CA VAL A 141 -19.54 2.59 -11.33
C VAL A 141 -20.97 3.14 -11.20
N LYS A 142 -21.71 3.20 -12.31
CA LYS A 142 -23.12 3.65 -12.32
C LYS A 142 -24.01 2.76 -11.46
N PHE A 143 -23.81 1.45 -11.49
CA PHE A 143 -24.52 0.51 -10.64
C PHE A 143 -24.26 0.76 -9.14
N ALA A 144 -23.00 0.89 -8.75
CA ALA A 144 -22.63 1.16 -7.36
C ALA A 144 -23.19 2.51 -6.86
N ALA A 145 -23.15 3.54 -7.68
CA ALA A 145 -23.68 4.87 -7.36
C ALA A 145 -25.22 4.83 -7.19
N SER A 146 -25.95 4.21 -8.15
CA SER A 146 -27.41 4.15 -8.12
C SER A 146 -27.98 3.38 -6.94
N HIS A 147 -27.25 2.37 -6.46
CA HIS A 147 -27.64 1.54 -5.31
C HIS A 147 -26.94 1.93 -4.00
N ARG A 148 -26.17 3.04 -3.98
CA ARG A 148 -25.39 3.51 -2.82
C ARG A 148 -24.53 2.41 -2.18
N LEU A 149 -23.91 1.56 -2.99
CA LEU A 149 -23.07 0.48 -2.51
C LEU A 149 -21.69 0.98 -2.06
N ARG A 150 -21.07 0.25 -1.16
CA ARG A 150 -19.64 0.40 -0.91
C ARG A 150 -18.88 -0.15 -2.12
N LEU A 151 -18.26 0.73 -2.90
CA LEU A 151 -17.44 0.34 -4.05
C LEU A 151 -15.97 0.30 -3.63
N THR A 152 -15.30 -0.82 -3.87
CA THR A 152 -13.85 -0.94 -3.75
C THR A 152 -13.23 -1.11 -5.12
N ILE A 153 -12.07 -0.51 -5.34
CA ILE A 153 -11.32 -0.69 -6.59
C ILE A 153 -10.11 -1.55 -6.29
N ARG A 154 -10.09 -2.73 -6.86
CA ARG A 154 -8.95 -3.64 -6.79
C ARG A 154 -8.21 -3.64 -8.11
N ASN A 155 -6.89 -3.43 -8.03
CA ASN A 155 -5.98 -3.68 -9.15
C ASN A 155 -5.36 -5.09 -8.98
N THR A 156 -4.35 -5.26 -8.12
CA THR A 156 -3.71 -6.56 -7.88
C THR A 156 -3.77 -7.03 -6.43
N GLY A 157 -4.23 -6.17 -5.52
CA GLY A 157 -4.35 -6.52 -4.10
C GLY A 157 -3.06 -6.38 -3.28
N HIS A 158 -2.02 -5.76 -3.81
CA HIS A 158 -0.77 -5.46 -3.11
C HIS A 158 -0.89 -4.30 -2.11
N ASP A 159 -2.01 -4.18 -1.44
CA ASP A 159 -2.28 -3.05 -0.57
C ASP A 159 -2.05 -3.38 0.91
N LEU A 160 -1.15 -2.66 1.56
CA LEU A 160 -0.78 -2.84 2.96
C LEU A 160 -1.78 -2.21 3.95
N ALA A 161 -2.74 -1.40 3.48
CA ALA A 161 -3.73 -0.73 4.32
C ALA A 161 -5.19 -1.22 4.14
N GLY A 162 -5.41 -2.28 3.34
CA GLY A 162 -6.75 -2.85 3.13
C GLY A 162 -7.67 -1.99 2.27
N ARG A 163 -7.11 -1.23 1.31
CA ARG A 163 -7.89 -0.36 0.40
C ARG A 163 -8.50 -1.12 -0.78
N SER A 164 -7.99 -2.31 -1.09
CA SER A 164 -8.44 -3.15 -2.22
C SER A 164 -9.66 -4.01 -1.89
N SER A 165 -10.10 -4.03 -0.64
CA SER A 165 -11.30 -4.74 -0.19
C SER A 165 -11.99 -3.97 0.94
N ALA A 166 -13.27 -4.23 1.14
CA ALA A 166 -14.02 -3.76 2.31
C ALA A 166 -15.16 -4.73 2.60
N PRO A 167 -15.59 -4.86 3.86
CA PRO A 167 -16.75 -5.65 4.17
C PRO A 167 -17.99 -5.11 3.43
N GLU A 168 -18.93 -5.97 3.13
CA GLU A 168 -20.24 -5.61 2.56
C GLU A 168 -20.16 -4.76 1.27
N SER A 169 -19.14 -5.00 0.43
CA SER A 169 -18.83 -4.17 -0.73
C SER A 169 -19.00 -4.89 -2.07
N LEU A 170 -19.11 -4.09 -3.14
CA LEU A 170 -18.86 -4.49 -4.51
C LEU A 170 -17.42 -4.14 -4.88
N GLN A 171 -16.65 -5.12 -5.32
CA GLN A 171 -15.30 -4.94 -5.83
C GLN A 171 -15.34 -4.72 -7.35
N LEU A 172 -14.77 -3.61 -7.84
CA LEU A 172 -14.43 -3.42 -9.23
C LEU A 172 -13.00 -3.89 -9.43
N TYR A 173 -12.82 -4.98 -10.19
CA TYR A 173 -11.55 -5.66 -10.36
C TYR A 173 -10.98 -5.41 -11.76
N THR A 174 -9.94 -4.56 -11.84
CA THR A 174 -9.39 -4.06 -13.10
C THR A 174 -8.40 -5.01 -13.79
N ALA A 175 -8.15 -6.20 -13.23
CA ALA A 175 -7.14 -7.13 -13.74
C ALA A 175 -7.39 -7.62 -15.17
N GLY A 176 -8.59 -7.48 -15.70
CA GLY A 176 -8.92 -7.84 -17.08
C GLY A 176 -8.48 -6.82 -18.15
N LEU A 177 -8.08 -5.62 -17.74
CA LEU A 177 -7.60 -4.56 -18.65
C LEU A 177 -6.10 -4.77 -18.91
N LYS A 178 -5.69 -5.43 -20.01
CA LYS A 178 -4.35 -5.99 -20.22
C LYS A 178 -3.57 -5.39 -21.42
N GLY A 179 -4.10 -4.36 -22.07
CA GLY A 179 -3.45 -3.77 -23.25
C GLY A 179 -2.11 -3.10 -22.93
N ILE A 180 -1.10 -3.33 -23.80
CA ILE A 180 0.19 -2.64 -23.81
C ILE A 180 0.46 -2.13 -25.22
N VAL A 181 0.69 -0.82 -25.38
CA VAL A 181 0.99 -0.21 -26.69
C VAL A 181 2.19 0.72 -26.56
N HIS A 182 3.32 0.38 -27.17
CA HIS A 182 4.49 1.24 -27.27
C HIS A 182 4.45 2.04 -28.57
N VAL A 183 4.80 3.32 -28.50
CA VAL A 183 4.90 4.23 -29.65
C VAL A 183 6.18 5.05 -29.57
N GLU A 184 6.84 5.25 -30.73
CA GLU A 184 8.05 6.06 -30.84
C GLU A 184 7.78 7.58 -30.75
N SER A 185 6.53 7.98 -30.99
CA SER A 185 6.10 9.37 -31.02
C SER A 185 4.74 9.51 -30.36
N PHE A 186 4.72 10.01 -29.13
CA PHE A 186 3.49 10.27 -28.38
C PHE A 186 3.18 11.76 -28.34
N THR A 187 1.94 12.09 -28.64
CA THR A 187 1.39 13.44 -28.51
C THR A 187 0.15 13.36 -27.62
N PRO A 188 0.16 14.01 -26.44
CA PRO A 188 -1.00 14.02 -25.55
C PRO A 188 -2.24 14.64 -26.23
N GLN A 189 -3.42 14.22 -25.80
CA GLN A 189 -4.66 14.85 -26.22
C GLN A 189 -4.73 16.30 -25.71
N ALA A 190 -5.33 17.19 -26.51
CA ALA A 190 -5.50 18.59 -26.13
C ALA A 190 -6.79 19.18 -26.69
N PRO A 191 -7.29 20.30 -26.14
CA PRO A 191 -8.42 21.02 -26.70
C PRO A 191 -8.15 21.45 -28.14
N ALA A 192 -9.20 21.55 -28.96
CA ALA A 192 -9.09 21.96 -30.34
C ALA A 192 -8.36 23.32 -30.46
N GLY A 193 -7.39 23.42 -31.37
CA GLY A 193 -6.62 24.63 -31.62
C GLY A 193 -5.41 24.85 -30.70
N HIS A 194 -5.15 23.96 -29.72
CA HIS A 194 -3.92 24.02 -28.92
C HIS A 194 -2.75 23.38 -29.66
N SER A 195 -1.60 24.06 -29.66
CA SER A 195 -0.33 23.47 -30.10
C SER A 195 0.19 22.56 -29.01
N VAL A 196 0.36 21.28 -29.30
CA VAL A 196 0.83 20.27 -28.35
C VAL A 196 2.27 19.90 -28.69
N ALA A 197 3.13 19.91 -27.69
CA ALA A 197 4.49 19.43 -27.84
C ALA A 197 4.54 17.89 -27.95
N TRP A 198 5.37 17.40 -28.84
CA TRP A 198 5.73 16.00 -28.90
C TRP A 198 6.51 15.59 -27.63
N GLU A 199 6.08 14.51 -26.97
CA GLU A 199 6.64 14.05 -25.69
C GLU A 199 7.72 12.96 -25.85
N GLY A 200 7.96 12.47 -27.06
CA GLY A 200 8.91 11.40 -27.36
C GLY A 200 8.30 10.00 -27.29
N PRO A 201 9.14 8.96 -27.15
CA PRO A 201 8.69 7.58 -27.02
C PRO A 201 7.88 7.37 -25.74
N ALA A 202 6.81 6.57 -25.85
CA ALA A 202 5.93 6.31 -24.72
C ALA A 202 5.30 4.91 -24.80
N VAL A 203 4.87 4.39 -23.66
CA VAL A 203 4.07 3.16 -23.55
C VAL A 203 2.77 3.47 -22.84
N THR A 204 1.66 3.10 -23.47
CA THR A 204 0.34 3.10 -22.83
C THR A 204 0.04 1.71 -22.34
N VAL A 205 -0.33 1.60 -21.06
CA VAL A 205 -0.73 0.35 -20.44
C VAL A 205 -2.13 0.46 -19.87
N GLU A 206 -2.92 -0.59 -19.99
CA GLU A 206 -4.19 -0.68 -19.30
C GLU A 206 -3.99 -1.07 -17.83
N ALA A 207 -5.01 -0.78 -16.99
CA ALA A 207 -4.87 -0.84 -15.53
C ALA A 207 -4.53 -2.23 -14.97
N GLY A 208 -4.90 -3.31 -15.63
CA GLY A 208 -4.60 -4.68 -15.22
C GLY A 208 -3.21 -5.19 -15.60
N VAL A 209 -2.41 -4.39 -16.29
CA VAL A 209 -1.04 -4.76 -16.68
C VAL A 209 -0.16 -4.81 -15.43
N LEU A 210 0.54 -5.92 -15.24
CA LEU A 210 1.50 -6.11 -14.17
C LEU A 210 2.84 -5.47 -14.52
N THR A 211 3.61 -5.11 -13.52
CA THR A 211 4.97 -4.58 -13.71
C THR A 211 5.84 -5.60 -14.47
N GLY A 212 5.72 -6.88 -14.17
CA GLY A 212 6.43 -7.95 -14.89
C GLY A 212 6.05 -8.04 -16.36
N ASP A 213 4.75 -7.94 -16.70
CA ASP A 213 4.27 -7.93 -18.08
C ASP A 213 4.86 -6.75 -18.87
N LEU A 214 4.88 -5.57 -18.24
CA LEU A 214 5.45 -4.36 -18.85
C LEU A 214 6.97 -4.49 -19.04
N TYR A 215 7.69 -5.08 -18.09
CA TYR A 215 9.14 -5.28 -18.22
C TYR A 215 9.48 -6.31 -19.30
N ALA A 216 8.67 -7.36 -19.46
CA ALA A 216 8.83 -8.30 -20.56
C ALA A 216 8.63 -7.60 -21.92
N ALA A 217 7.57 -6.82 -22.07
CA ALA A 217 7.32 -6.01 -23.27
C ALA A 217 8.44 -4.98 -23.53
N ALA A 218 9.00 -4.38 -22.48
CA ALA A 218 10.12 -3.45 -22.59
C ALA A 218 11.41 -4.14 -23.05
N ALA A 219 11.68 -5.35 -22.58
CA ALA A 219 12.83 -6.15 -23.02
C ALA A 219 12.73 -6.55 -24.50
N ASP A 220 11.54 -6.95 -24.94
CA ASP A 220 11.25 -7.27 -26.34
C ASP A 220 11.35 -6.02 -27.24
N GLY A 221 10.83 -4.90 -26.77
CA GLY A 221 10.83 -3.62 -27.49
C GLY A 221 12.14 -2.82 -27.42
N GLY A 222 13.12 -3.24 -26.62
CA GLY A 222 14.43 -2.56 -26.50
C GLY A 222 14.36 -1.20 -25.80
N PHE A 223 13.43 -0.99 -24.86
CA PHE A 223 13.29 0.25 -24.09
C PHE A 223 13.27 -0.03 -22.58
N THR A 224 13.34 1.02 -21.78
CA THR A 224 13.13 0.97 -20.33
C THR A 224 12.05 1.96 -19.90
N VAL A 225 11.41 1.68 -18.80
CA VAL A 225 10.36 2.50 -18.19
C VAL A 225 10.53 2.51 -16.66
N VAL A 226 10.13 3.60 -16.01
CA VAL A 226 10.13 3.67 -14.54
C VAL A 226 8.98 2.80 -14.01
N GLY A 227 9.32 1.77 -13.25
CA GLY A 227 8.39 0.83 -12.63
C GLY A 227 8.91 0.35 -11.29
N GLY A 228 8.10 -0.40 -10.56
CA GLY A 228 8.42 -0.96 -9.25
C GLY A 228 9.27 -2.25 -9.32
N SER A 229 9.65 -2.78 -8.16
CA SER A 229 10.47 -4.01 -8.07
C SER A 229 9.65 -5.30 -8.08
N CYS A 230 8.41 -5.27 -7.58
CA CYS A 230 7.52 -6.43 -7.56
C CYS A 230 6.86 -6.67 -8.91
N SER A 231 7.00 -7.88 -9.45
CA SER A 231 6.50 -8.25 -10.79
C SER A 231 4.97 -8.26 -10.87
N THR A 232 4.29 -8.62 -9.77
CA THR A 232 2.83 -8.78 -9.70
C THR A 232 2.09 -7.51 -9.25
N VAL A 233 2.79 -6.39 -9.01
CA VAL A 233 2.17 -5.07 -8.77
C VAL A 233 1.64 -4.50 -10.08
N GLY A 234 0.40 -3.99 -10.09
CA GLY A 234 -0.17 -3.31 -11.25
C GLY A 234 0.42 -1.91 -11.44
N ILE A 235 1.04 -1.68 -12.59
CA ILE A 235 1.83 -0.47 -12.85
C ILE A 235 0.99 0.81 -12.86
N ALA A 236 -0.26 0.78 -13.36
CA ALA A 236 -1.17 1.91 -13.39
C ALA A 236 -2.09 2.00 -12.15
N GLY A 237 -1.92 1.09 -11.19
CA GLY A 237 -2.70 1.01 -9.95
C GLY A 237 -2.24 1.96 -8.85
N GLY A 238 -2.34 1.48 -7.61
CA GLY A 238 -1.98 2.23 -6.41
C GLY A 238 -0.51 2.65 -6.37
N TRP A 239 0.39 1.85 -6.97
CA TRP A 239 1.81 2.19 -7.09
C TRP A 239 2.00 3.55 -7.79
N LEU A 240 1.47 3.71 -9.00
CA LEU A 240 1.56 4.96 -9.75
C LEU A 240 0.88 6.11 -9.00
N GLN A 241 -0.38 5.91 -8.62
CA GLN A 241 -1.21 6.98 -8.06
C GLN A 241 -0.74 7.45 -6.67
N GLY A 242 0.11 6.66 -6.00
CA GLY A 242 0.79 7.04 -4.75
C GLY A 242 2.14 7.73 -4.92
N GLY A 243 2.58 7.96 -6.18
CA GLY A 243 3.89 8.51 -6.51
C GLY A 243 4.73 7.56 -7.37
N GLY A 244 4.89 6.33 -6.95
CA GLY A 244 5.61 5.27 -7.64
C GLY A 244 7.12 5.49 -7.72
N TYR A 245 7.91 4.54 -7.23
CA TYR A 245 9.36 4.57 -7.32
C TYR A 245 9.94 3.20 -7.69
N GLY A 246 11.18 3.19 -8.10
CA GLY A 246 11.95 2.00 -8.44
C GLY A 246 13.38 2.35 -8.82
N ILE A 247 14.11 1.37 -9.36
CA ILE A 247 15.56 1.49 -9.59
C ILE A 247 15.95 2.59 -10.58
N LEU A 248 15.03 3.02 -11.46
CA LEU A 248 15.25 4.14 -12.38
C LEU A 248 14.91 5.52 -11.79
N THR A 249 14.31 5.58 -10.61
CA THR A 249 13.88 6.87 -10.00
C THR A 249 15.04 7.85 -9.81
N PRO A 250 16.22 7.46 -9.28
CA PRO A 250 17.32 8.41 -9.10
C PRO A 250 17.74 9.12 -10.38
N SER A 251 17.69 8.41 -11.52
CA SER A 251 18.11 8.92 -12.83
C SER A 251 16.97 9.49 -13.69
N ARG A 252 15.68 9.13 -13.45
CA ARG A 252 14.54 9.45 -14.30
C ARG A 252 13.38 10.17 -13.61
N GLY A 253 13.33 10.19 -12.28
CA GLY A 253 12.21 10.71 -11.49
C GLY A 253 11.22 9.60 -11.07
N LEU A 254 10.21 9.99 -10.33
CA LEU A 254 9.14 9.11 -9.86
C LEU A 254 8.28 8.57 -11.02
N GLY A 255 7.48 7.53 -10.78
CA GLY A 255 6.48 7.05 -11.73
C GLY A 255 5.57 8.18 -12.22
N VAL A 256 5.05 9.00 -11.30
CA VAL A 256 4.21 10.17 -11.61
C VAL A 256 4.95 11.28 -12.37
N ASP A 257 6.27 11.38 -12.26
CA ASP A 257 7.08 12.33 -13.05
C ASP A 257 7.23 11.88 -14.51
N ASN A 258 6.97 10.61 -14.77
CA ASN A 258 7.03 9.98 -16.09
C ASN A 258 5.64 9.74 -16.70
N LEU A 259 4.58 10.07 -15.98
CA LEU A 259 3.21 9.98 -16.45
C LEU A 259 2.89 11.11 -17.42
N LEU A 260 2.40 10.77 -18.60
CA LEU A 260 2.06 11.71 -19.68
C LEU A 260 0.55 11.94 -19.81
N GLU A 261 -0.23 10.86 -19.66
CA GLU A 261 -1.69 10.89 -19.83
C GLU A 261 -2.33 9.73 -19.06
N VAL A 262 -3.57 9.93 -18.60
CA VAL A 262 -4.39 8.92 -17.92
C VAL A 262 -5.78 8.93 -18.51
N GLY A 263 -6.32 7.75 -18.84
CA GLY A 263 -7.74 7.53 -19.07
C GLY A 263 -8.40 6.96 -17.81
N MET A 264 -9.53 7.52 -17.40
CA MET A 264 -10.24 7.06 -16.23
C MET A 264 -11.76 7.21 -16.34
N VAL A 265 -12.49 6.51 -15.48
CA VAL A 265 -13.94 6.64 -15.30
C VAL A 265 -14.22 7.40 -14.01
N THR A 266 -15.01 8.48 -14.11
CA THR A 266 -15.41 9.38 -13.00
C THR A 266 -16.53 8.78 -12.15
N ALA A 267 -16.94 9.48 -11.09
CA ALA A 267 -18.05 9.06 -10.22
C ALA A 267 -19.42 9.06 -10.94
N GLU A 268 -19.57 9.87 -11.99
CA GLU A 268 -20.74 9.89 -12.87
C GLU A 268 -20.74 8.73 -13.88
N GLY A 269 -19.65 7.95 -13.91
CA GLY A 269 -19.47 6.87 -14.88
C GLY A 269 -19.12 7.38 -16.29
N GLU A 270 -18.50 8.55 -16.39
CA GLU A 270 -18.03 9.11 -17.66
C GLU A 270 -16.54 8.83 -17.85
N TYR A 271 -16.14 8.46 -19.07
CA TYR A 271 -14.73 8.32 -19.42
C TYR A 271 -14.12 9.67 -19.72
N VAL A 272 -13.02 9.98 -19.06
CA VAL A 272 -12.27 11.22 -19.25
C VAL A 272 -10.77 10.95 -19.43
N THR A 273 -10.12 11.82 -20.21
CA THR A 273 -8.66 11.85 -20.33
C THR A 273 -8.11 12.99 -19.48
N ALA A 274 -7.08 12.72 -18.69
CA ALA A 274 -6.38 13.70 -17.89
C ALA A 274 -4.90 13.76 -18.26
N ASN A 275 -4.39 14.94 -18.55
CA ASN A 275 -2.99 15.21 -18.86
C ASN A 275 -2.66 16.70 -18.61
N GLN A 276 -1.49 17.18 -19.01
CA GLN A 276 -1.09 18.58 -18.79
C GLN A 276 -1.94 19.62 -19.57
N TYR A 277 -2.84 19.20 -20.48
CA TYR A 277 -3.69 20.06 -21.30
C TYR A 277 -5.19 19.89 -21.00
N LEU A 278 -5.59 18.68 -20.57
CA LEU A 278 -6.97 18.29 -20.30
C LEU A 278 -7.11 17.88 -18.83
N ASN A 279 -8.18 18.33 -18.17
CA ASN A 279 -8.50 17.95 -16.79
C ASN A 279 -7.29 18.08 -15.84
N GLN A 280 -6.64 19.24 -15.89
CA GLN A 280 -5.33 19.48 -15.26
C GLN A 280 -5.34 19.27 -13.74
N ASP A 281 -6.42 19.68 -13.04
CA ASP A 281 -6.54 19.46 -11.58
C ASP A 281 -6.67 17.97 -11.25
N LEU A 282 -7.45 17.24 -12.05
CA LEU A 282 -7.53 15.79 -11.95
C LEU A 282 -6.17 15.13 -12.23
N PHE A 283 -5.47 15.56 -13.28
CA PHE A 283 -4.14 15.05 -13.61
C PHE A 283 -3.13 15.30 -12.48
N TRP A 284 -3.19 16.47 -11.85
CA TRP A 284 -2.39 16.79 -10.69
C TRP A 284 -2.74 15.88 -9.49
N ALA A 285 -4.03 15.66 -9.22
CA ALA A 285 -4.50 14.80 -8.13
C ALA A 285 -4.09 13.34 -8.32
N LEU A 286 -4.19 12.80 -9.55
CA LEU A 286 -3.76 11.42 -9.87
C LEU A 286 -2.25 11.21 -9.72
N ARG A 287 -1.46 12.28 -9.68
CA ARG A 287 0.01 12.24 -9.53
C ARG A 287 0.44 12.28 -8.05
N GLY A 288 -0.19 11.45 -7.20
CA GLY A 288 0.18 11.30 -5.80
C GLY A 288 -1.00 11.23 -4.81
N GLY A 289 -2.22 11.53 -5.24
CA GLY A 289 -3.39 11.58 -4.35
C GLY A 289 -3.95 10.22 -3.93
N GLY A 290 -3.45 9.13 -4.51
CA GLY A 290 -3.78 7.76 -4.11
C GLY A 290 -4.81 7.07 -5.00
N GLY A 291 -4.61 5.76 -5.17
CA GLY A 291 -5.49 4.91 -5.98
C GLY A 291 -6.89 4.78 -5.38
N GLY A 292 -7.90 4.68 -6.26
CA GLY A 292 -9.29 4.50 -5.84
C GLY A 292 -9.92 5.69 -5.13
N THR A 293 -9.38 6.90 -5.32
CA THR A 293 -9.82 8.12 -4.63
C THR A 293 -10.61 9.06 -5.53
N PHE A 294 -10.18 9.28 -6.77
CA PHE A 294 -10.77 10.26 -7.68
C PHE A 294 -11.58 9.64 -8.81
N GLY A 295 -11.49 8.33 -8.99
CA GLY A 295 -12.12 7.56 -10.04
C GLY A 295 -11.41 6.24 -10.29
N VAL A 296 -11.82 5.54 -11.35
CA VAL A 296 -11.22 4.27 -11.78
C VAL A 296 -10.28 4.52 -12.95
N VAL A 297 -8.97 4.46 -12.71
CA VAL A 297 -7.98 4.51 -13.80
C VAL A 297 -8.12 3.24 -14.66
N VAL A 298 -8.25 3.42 -15.96
CA VAL A 298 -8.37 2.33 -16.93
C VAL A 298 -7.13 2.17 -17.80
N ASN A 299 -6.40 3.25 -18.05
CA ASN A 299 -5.09 3.21 -18.71
C ASN A 299 -4.19 4.37 -18.25
N ALA A 300 -2.89 4.21 -18.46
CA ALA A 300 -1.89 5.24 -18.19
C ALA A 300 -0.78 5.18 -19.25
N THR A 301 -0.32 6.35 -19.69
CA THR A 301 0.77 6.48 -20.66
C THR A 301 2.02 6.99 -19.98
N PHE A 302 3.10 6.25 -20.10
CA PHE A 302 4.39 6.55 -19.50
C PHE A 302 5.44 6.90 -20.55
N ARG A 303 6.33 7.81 -20.20
CA ARG A 303 7.56 8.06 -20.94
C ARG A 303 8.46 6.83 -20.89
N THR A 304 9.00 6.44 -22.05
CA THR A 304 10.02 5.39 -22.15
C THR A 304 11.40 5.98 -22.41
N TYR A 305 12.42 5.19 -22.21
CA TYR A 305 13.82 5.59 -22.35
C TYR A 305 14.59 4.54 -23.14
N PRO A 306 15.65 4.93 -23.89
CA PRO A 306 16.57 4.00 -24.51
C PRO A 306 17.16 3.06 -23.47
N ASP A 307 17.23 1.79 -23.81
CA ASP A 307 17.84 0.79 -22.97
C ASP A 307 19.36 1.01 -22.80
N ARG A 308 19.90 0.64 -21.68
CA ARG A 308 21.30 0.87 -21.31
C ARG A 308 21.87 -0.35 -20.59
N PRO A 309 23.19 -0.60 -20.69
CA PRO A 309 23.83 -1.62 -19.88
C PRO A 309 23.70 -1.30 -18.39
N ALA A 310 23.76 -2.35 -17.57
CA ALA A 310 23.74 -2.21 -16.11
C ALA A 310 24.60 -3.30 -15.46
N VAL A 311 25.11 -2.97 -14.28
CA VAL A 311 25.72 -3.93 -13.35
C VAL A 311 24.85 -4.01 -12.12
N ILE A 312 24.47 -5.23 -11.75
CA ILE A 312 23.68 -5.51 -10.55
C ILE A 312 24.61 -6.20 -9.56
N SER A 313 24.83 -5.55 -8.43
CA SER A 313 25.66 -6.11 -7.36
C SER A 313 24.78 -6.50 -6.20
N LYS A 314 24.98 -7.70 -5.68
CA LYS A 314 24.30 -8.20 -4.48
C LYS A 314 25.32 -8.60 -3.44
N MET A 315 25.15 -8.09 -2.22
CA MET A 315 25.94 -8.45 -1.04
C MET A 315 25.00 -9.05 0.01
N ASN A 316 25.36 -10.22 0.52
CA ASN A 316 24.67 -10.87 1.62
C ASN A 316 25.62 -10.94 2.82
N ILE A 317 25.17 -10.44 3.94
CA ILE A 317 25.89 -10.36 5.20
C ILE A 317 25.09 -11.08 6.27
N PHE A 318 25.71 -12.06 6.92
CA PHE A 318 25.13 -12.80 8.01
C PHE A 318 25.90 -12.54 9.30
N SER A 319 25.17 -12.16 10.37
CA SER A 319 25.72 -12.00 11.71
C SER A 319 25.18 -13.10 12.63
N PRO A 320 25.98 -14.14 12.94
CA PRO A 320 25.53 -15.25 13.79
C PRO A 320 25.30 -14.82 15.25
N GLY A 321 25.89 -13.71 15.67
CA GLY A 321 25.69 -13.10 17.00
C GLY A 321 24.42 -12.27 17.14
N GLY A 322 23.59 -12.21 16.09
CA GLY A 322 22.41 -11.36 16.04
C GLY A 322 22.74 -9.91 15.61
N ALA A 323 21.80 -9.01 15.82
CA ALA A 323 21.94 -7.59 15.48
C ALA A 323 22.69 -6.81 16.57
N ASP A 324 23.94 -7.16 16.80
CA ASP A 324 24.83 -6.50 17.73
C ASP A 324 25.41 -5.17 17.16
N SER A 325 26.35 -4.55 17.89
CA SER A 325 27.01 -3.31 17.46
C SER A 325 27.76 -3.47 16.12
N THR A 326 28.25 -4.66 15.82
CA THR A 326 28.95 -4.98 14.56
C THR A 326 27.98 -4.95 13.38
N PHE A 327 26.83 -5.58 13.53
CA PHE A 327 25.75 -5.58 12.54
C PHE A 327 25.23 -4.15 12.28
N TRP A 328 24.90 -3.40 13.32
CA TRP A 328 24.44 -2.02 13.16
C TRP A 328 25.51 -1.08 12.64
N GLY A 329 26.80 -1.42 12.90
CA GLY A 329 27.92 -0.76 12.25
C GLY A 329 27.91 -0.94 10.74
N ALA A 330 27.66 -2.16 10.23
CA ALA A 330 27.53 -2.43 8.80
C ALA A 330 26.34 -1.70 8.17
N VAL A 331 25.19 -1.63 8.88
CA VAL A 331 24.05 -0.80 8.44
C VAL A 331 24.45 0.69 8.36
N THR A 332 25.26 1.18 9.30
CA THR A 332 25.72 2.57 9.28
C THR A 332 26.67 2.84 8.10
N ASP A 333 27.59 1.92 7.78
CA ASP A 333 28.47 2.03 6.60
C ASP A 333 27.64 2.08 5.29
N LEU A 334 26.59 1.26 5.19
CA LEU A 334 25.64 1.35 4.08
C LEU A 334 24.97 2.72 4.01
N LEU A 335 24.47 3.25 5.13
CA LEU A 335 23.82 4.57 5.19
C LEU A 335 24.75 5.71 4.74
N GLN A 336 26.05 5.60 4.99
CA GLN A 336 27.06 6.53 4.50
C GLN A 336 27.30 6.42 2.98
N THR A 337 27.12 5.21 2.43
CA THR A 337 27.38 4.93 1.02
C THR A 337 26.20 5.31 0.10
N ILE A 338 24.95 5.16 0.57
CA ILE A 338 23.73 5.43 -0.22
C ILE A 338 23.75 6.81 -0.90
N PRO A 339 24.09 7.93 -0.23
CA PRO A 339 24.07 9.25 -0.87
C PRO A 339 25.00 9.34 -2.08
N ALA A 340 26.18 8.76 -2.01
CA ALA A 340 27.15 8.79 -3.11
C ALA A 340 26.68 8.01 -4.34
N LEU A 341 25.96 6.92 -4.16
CA LEU A 341 25.35 6.14 -5.25
C LEU A 341 24.15 6.88 -5.86
N VAL A 342 23.22 7.32 -5.03
CA VAL A 342 21.99 7.99 -5.46
C VAL A 342 22.28 9.35 -6.13
N ASP A 343 23.27 10.11 -5.66
CA ASP A 343 23.70 11.38 -6.28
C ASP A 343 24.23 11.18 -7.71
N ARG A 344 24.74 10.01 -8.05
CA ARG A 344 25.18 9.64 -9.42
C ARG A 344 24.05 9.09 -10.30
N GLY A 345 22.86 8.94 -9.75
CA GLY A 345 21.70 8.36 -10.43
C GLY A 345 21.65 6.83 -10.39
N ASP A 346 22.51 6.20 -9.60
CA ASP A 346 22.45 4.76 -9.27
C ASP A 346 21.38 4.51 -8.21
N ALA A 347 21.02 3.25 -7.98
CA ALA A 347 19.98 2.88 -7.03
C ALA A 347 20.50 1.81 -6.06
N VAL A 348 19.99 1.82 -4.83
CA VAL A 348 20.31 0.84 -3.79
C VAL A 348 19.04 0.43 -3.07
N GLN A 349 18.85 -0.87 -2.91
CA GLN A 349 17.83 -1.43 -2.02
C GLN A 349 18.51 -2.35 -1.02
N ALA A 350 18.19 -2.20 0.26
CA ALA A 350 18.71 -3.10 1.27
C ALA A 350 17.58 -3.55 2.21
N PHE A 351 17.66 -4.81 2.61
CA PHE A 351 16.72 -5.43 3.53
C PHE A 351 17.49 -6.05 4.68
N ALA A 352 17.16 -5.63 5.89
CA ALA A 352 17.72 -6.19 7.11
C ALA A 352 16.65 -6.97 7.87
N MET A 353 17.02 -8.15 8.35
CA MET A 353 16.26 -8.94 9.32
C MET A 353 17.08 -8.99 10.62
N PRO A 354 16.82 -8.07 11.58
CA PRO A 354 17.62 -7.98 12.81
C PRO A 354 17.45 -9.19 13.72
N VAL A 355 16.32 -9.91 13.61
CA VAL A 355 16.04 -11.12 14.38
C VAL A 355 15.59 -12.23 13.44
N MET A 356 16.45 -13.21 13.25
CA MET A 356 16.14 -14.45 12.54
C MET A 356 15.69 -15.56 13.51
N PRO A 357 15.03 -16.61 13.03
CA PRO A 357 14.58 -17.73 13.88
C PRO A 357 15.70 -18.44 14.65
N ASP A 358 16.94 -18.40 14.14
CA ASP A 358 18.15 -18.99 14.75
C ASP A 358 18.93 -17.98 15.63
N ASN A 359 18.31 -16.84 15.96
CA ASN A 359 18.89 -15.72 16.70
C ASN A 359 20.04 -14.98 15.96
N GLY A 360 20.26 -15.27 14.69
CA GLY A 360 21.14 -14.49 13.81
C GLY A 360 20.51 -13.19 13.34
N ALA A 361 21.29 -12.38 12.62
CA ALA A 361 20.78 -11.25 11.85
C ALA A 361 21.30 -11.32 10.41
N PHE A 362 20.51 -10.79 9.49
CA PHE A 362 20.81 -10.83 8.07
C PHE A 362 20.62 -9.45 7.43
N LEU A 363 21.54 -9.07 6.55
CA LEU A 363 21.46 -7.87 5.72
C LEU A 363 21.77 -8.25 4.28
N THR A 364 20.87 -7.95 3.36
CA THR A 364 21.13 -8.01 1.92
C THR A 364 21.12 -6.61 1.33
N ILE A 365 22.07 -6.33 0.42
CA ILE A 365 22.22 -5.04 -0.26
C ILE A 365 22.24 -5.32 -1.74
N GLU A 366 21.32 -4.74 -2.49
CA GLU A 366 21.29 -4.78 -3.95
C GLU A 366 21.56 -3.39 -4.52
N SER A 367 22.61 -3.26 -5.32
CA SER A 367 23.03 -2.02 -5.96
C SER A 367 22.82 -2.12 -7.47
N TYR A 368 22.18 -1.12 -8.05
CA TYR A 368 21.83 -1.05 -9.47
C TYR A 368 22.61 0.07 -10.13
N LEU A 369 23.66 -0.28 -10.84
CA LEU A 369 24.63 0.65 -11.43
C LEU A 369 24.34 0.77 -12.92
N ILE A 370 23.57 1.80 -13.29
CA ILE A 370 23.00 1.93 -14.61
C ILE A 370 23.94 2.73 -15.52
N ASN A 371 24.11 2.24 -16.76
CA ASN A 371 25.02 2.81 -17.77
C ASN A 371 26.48 2.86 -17.29
N LYS A 372 26.90 1.81 -16.58
CA LYS A 372 28.26 1.64 -16.05
C LYS A 372 28.86 0.32 -16.49
N THR A 373 30.18 0.30 -16.58
CA THR A 373 30.95 -0.94 -16.74
C THR A 373 31.24 -1.55 -15.37
N HIS A 374 31.58 -2.83 -15.34
CA HIS A 374 31.96 -3.54 -14.13
C HIS A 374 33.08 -2.81 -13.34
N SER A 375 34.13 -2.39 -14.04
CA SER A 375 35.27 -1.67 -13.40
C SER A 375 34.87 -0.31 -12.80
N GLN A 376 33.93 0.42 -13.40
CA GLN A 376 33.43 1.67 -12.86
C GLN A 376 32.55 1.48 -11.62
N SER A 377 31.93 0.32 -11.49
CA SER A 377 31.05 -0.05 -10.39
C SER A 377 31.83 -0.49 -9.15
N GLN A 378 32.94 -1.18 -9.36
CA GLN A 378 33.70 -1.85 -8.28
C GLN A 378 34.18 -0.90 -7.20
N THR A 379 34.75 0.26 -7.53
CA THR A 379 35.42 1.13 -6.53
C THR A 379 34.51 1.48 -5.35
N ALA A 380 33.26 1.93 -5.61
CA ALA A 380 32.36 2.31 -4.52
C ALA A 380 31.82 1.11 -3.72
N LEU A 381 31.63 -0.02 -4.41
CA LEU A 381 31.12 -1.25 -3.79
C LEU A 381 32.21 -1.99 -3.03
N ASP A 382 33.46 -1.97 -3.51
CA ASP A 382 34.61 -2.55 -2.83
C ASP A 382 34.93 -1.80 -1.53
N GLU A 383 34.77 -0.47 -1.52
CA GLU A 383 34.90 0.34 -0.31
C GLU A 383 33.87 -0.07 0.76
N LEU A 384 32.59 -0.17 0.38
CA LEU A 384 31.53 -0.64 1.29
C LEU A 384 31.81 -2.07 1.78
N ARG A 385 32.18 -2.99 0.87
CA ARG A 385 32.54 -4.36 1.24
C ARG A 385 33.70 -4.39 2.23
N GLY A 386 34.77 -3.65 1.95
CA GLY A 386 35.94 -3.57 2.81
C GLY A 386 35.63 -3.02 4.22
N HIS A 387 34.76 -2.03 4.34
CA HIS A 387 34.31 -1.54 5.63
C HIS A 387 33.55 -2.59 6.44
N ILE A 388 32.63 -3.33 5.80
CA ILE A 388 31.84 -4.38 6.46
C ILE A 388 32.76 -5.55 6.88
N GLU A 389 33.66 -6.00 6.00
CA GLU A 389 34.63 -7.07 6.29
C GLU A 389 35.60 -6.67 7.43
N ALA A 390 36.03 -5.41 7.47
CA ALA A 390 36.87 -4.88 8.56
C ALA A 390 36.18 -4.92 9.94
N ARG A 391 34.85 -5.00 9.97
CA ARG A 391 34.07 -5.24 11.20
C ARG A 391 34.05 -6.71 11.62
N GLY A 392 34.60 -7.62 10.82
CA GLY A 392 34.58 -9.06 11.07
C GLY A 392 33.33 -9.78 10.54
N LEU A 393 32.52 -9.12 9.72
CA LEU A 393 31.36 -9.72 9.08
C LEU A 393 31.73 -10.19 7.66
N PRO A 394 31.62 -11.50 7.34
CA PRO A 394 31.90 -11.97 6.00
C PRO A 394 30.83 -11.49 5.02
N VAL A 395 31.26 -11.01 3.85
CA VAL A 395 30.41 -10.55 2.77
C VAL A 395 30.42 -11.57 1.64
N GLN A 396 29.26 -12.14 1.34
CA GLN A 396 29.07 -12.92 0.12
C GLN A 396 28.55 -11.98 -0.96
N SER A 397 29.31 -11.76 -2.02
CA SER A 397 28.91 -10.85 -3.09
C SER A 397 28.89 -11.54 -4.46
N THR A 398 27.95 -11.07 -5.28
CA THR A 398 27.83 -11.43 -6.70
C THR A 398 27.61 -10.17 -7.50
N ASP A 399 28.34 -10.01 -8.61
CA ASP A 399 28.18 -8.92 -9.55
C ASP A 399 27.81 -9.49 -10.92
N GLU A 400 26.70 -9.06 -11.47
CA GLU A 400 26.18 -9.53 -12.74
C GLU A 400 26.03 -8.35 -13.71
N SER A 401 26.57 -8.51 -14.91
CA SER A 401 26.54 -7.49 -15.96
C SER A 401 25.50 -7.83 -17.02
N PHE A 402 24.69 -6.83 -17.38
CA PHE A 402 23.69 -6.93 -18.41
C PHE A 402 23.96 -5.89 -19.50
N ASP A 403 23.97 -6.31 -20.75
CA ASP A 403 24.09 -5.40 -21.90
C ASP A 403 22.88 -4.48 -22.01
N ARG A 404 21.72 -4.90 -21.47
CA ARG A 404 20.47 -4.18 -21.43
C ARG A 404 19.81 -4.31 -20.07
N LEU A 405 19.49 -3.18 -19.44
CA LEU A 405 18.79 -3.17 -18.16
C LEU A 405 17.41 -3.85 -18.24
N SER A 406 16.69 -3.69 -19.37
CA SER A 406 15.41 -4.33 -19.59
C SER A 406 15.48 -5.85 -19.47
N ALA A 407 16.59 -6.47 -19.89
CA ALA A 407 16.79 -7.91 -19.75
C ALA A 407 16.85 -8.34 -18.27
N TYR A 408 17.51 -7.56 -17.41
CA TYR A 408 17.46 -7.78 -15.96
C TYR A 408 16.06 -7.58 -15.38
N LEU A 409 15.37 -6.50 -15.78
CA LEU A 409 14.04 -6.17 -15.26
C LEU A 409 12.99 -7.26 -15.57
N ALA A 410 13.12 -7.90 -16.74
CA ALA A 410 12.24 -8.97 -17.20
C ALA A 410 12.52 -10.34 -16.53
N LEU A 411 13.65 -10.50 -15.81
CA LEU A 411 13.92 -11.74 -15.09
C LEU A 411 12.84 -12.02 -14.03
N PRO A 412 12.47 -13.29 -13.83
CA PRO A 412 11.64 -13.67 -12.70
C PRO A 412 12.28 -13.18 -11.40
N LYS A 413 11.59 -12.37 -10.64
CA LYS A 413 12.04 -11.96 -9.31
C LYS A 413 11.85 -13.13 -8.35
N GLY A 414 12.81 -13.30 -7.45
CA GLY A 414 12.73 -14.33 -6.42
C GLY A 414 11.44 -14.22 -5.59
N LEU A 415 11.31 -15.02 -4.56
CA LEU A 415 10.09 -15.15 -3.75
C LEU A 415 9.48 -13.80 -3.37
N GLU A 416 8.55 -13.31 -4.19
CA GLU A 416 7.63 -12.25 -3.77
C GLU A 416 6.74 -12.85 -2.69
N GLN A 417 6.71 -12.24 -1.52
CA GLN A 417 5.93 -12.77 -0.41
C GLN A 417 4.46 -12.39 -0.55
N ALA A 418 3.59 -13.38 -0.46
CA ALA A 418 2.14 -13.23 -0.46
C ALA A 418 1.50 -14.14 0.58
N GLY A 419 0.24 -13.90 0.91
CA GLY A 419 -0.46 -14.68 1.92
C GLY A 419 0.23 -14.60 3.28
N ILE A 420 0.66 -13.42 3.66
CA ILE A 420 1.32 -13.12 4.92
C ILE A 420 0.56 -12.03 5.66
N GLY A 421 0.47 -12.18 6.98
CA GLY A 421 0.05 -11.11 7.85
C GLY A 421 1.18 -10.12 8.06
N MET A 422 0.96 -8.84 7.76
CA MET A 422 1.98 -7.80 7.93
C MET A 422 1.36 -6.44 8.25
N MET A 423 2.04 -5.69 9.10
CA MET A 423 1.90 -4.24 9.24
C MET A 423 3.19 -3.58 8.79
N ALA A 424 3.09 -2.54 7.99
CA ALA A 424 4.27 -1.78 7.56
C ALA A 424 4.08 -0.29 7.85
N ALA A 425 5.21 0.40 8.02
CA ALA A 425 5.25 1.85 8.14
C ALA A 425 6.49 2.37 7.41
N SER A 426 6.36 3.49 6.71
CA SER A 426 7.49 4.10 6.01
C SER A 426 7.64 5.58 6.35
N ARG A 427 8.91 6.05 6.34
CA ARG A 427 9.25 7.47 6.41
C ARG A 427 10.33 7.80 5.38
N LEU A 428 10.19 8.97 4.76
CA LEU A 428 11.13 9.48 3.77
C LEU A 428 12.26 10.24 4.47
N VAL A 429 13.48 9.77 4.30
CA VAL A 429 14.70 10.34 4.90
C VAL A 429 15.35 11.30 3.92
N SER A 430 15.60 12.53 4.37
CA SER A 430 16.17 13.56 3.51
C SER A 430 17.66 13.32 3.21
N ARG A 431 18.11 13.84 2.04
CA ARG A 431 19.54 13.91 1.73
C ARG A 431 20.32 14.69 2.79
N GLN A 432 19.73 15.79 3.29
CA GLN A 432 20.39 16.64 4.28
C GLN A 432 20.79 15.85 5.53
N LEU A 433 19.89 15.03 6.05
CA LEU A 433 20.20 14.16 7.19
C LEU A 433 21.27 13.14 6.82
N MET A 434 21.14 12.46 5.69
CA MET A 434 22.06 11.38 5.30
C MET A 434 23.50 11.84 5.02
N VAL A 435 23.71 13.09 4.59
CA VAL A 435 25.07 13.63 4.33
C VAL A 435 25.62 14.45 5.49
N SER A 436 24.87 14.67 6.56
CA SER A 436 25.38 15.36 7.75
C SER A 436 26.37 14.46 8.50
N GLU A 437 27.31 15.06 9.23
CA GLU A 437 28.39 14.37 9.92
C GLU A 437 27.88 13.27 10.86
N GLU A 438 26.84 13.55 11.63
CA GLU A 438 26.23 12.60 12.59
C GLU A 438 25.05 11.83 12.04
N GLY A 439 24.51 12.21 10.88
CA GLY A 439 23.25 11.70 10.34
C GLY A 439 23.20 10.18 10.19
N PRO A 440 24.13 9.55 9.45
CA PRO A 440 24.15 8.10 9.29
C PRO A 440 24.25 7.35 10.62
N SER A 441 25.12 7.84 11.53
CA SER A 441 25.28 7.25 12.87
C SER A 441 24.01 7.40 13.71
N ARG A 442 23.36 8.57 13.65
CA ARG A 442 22.10 8.82 14.35
C ARG A 442 20.97 7.93 13.82
N ILE A 443 20.86 7.75 12.50
CA ILE A 443 19.91 6.83 11.91
C ILE A 443 20.21 5.40 12.40
N GLY A 444 21.47 4.93 12.27
CA GLY A 444 21.89 3.60 12.70
C GLY A 444 21.59 3.32 14.17
N GLN A 445 21.88 4.27 15.07
CA GLN A 445 21.58 4.17 16.50
C GLN A 445 20.07 4.14 16.78
N THR A 446 19.29 4.96 16.08
CA THR A 446 17.83 4.94 16.20
C THR A 446 17.30 3.55 15.82
N LEU A 447 17.74 2.99 14.69
CA LEU A 447 17.37 1.66 14.26
C LEU A 447 17.82 0.57 15.24
N ALA A 448 19.01 0.66 15.78
CA ALA A 448 19.54 -0.29 16.77
C ALA A 448 18.72 -0.31 18.07
N ASN A 449 18.08 0.79 18.41
CA ASN A 449 17.27 0.93 19.63
C ASN A 449 15.79 0.56 19.43
N LEU A 450 15.35 0.22 18.20
CA LEU A 450 14.00 -0.29 17.97
C LEU A 450 13.88 -1.73 18.48
N THR A 451 12.67 -2.12 18.83
CA THR A 451 12.37 -3.51 19.18
C THR A 451 11.98 -4.29 17.92
N TYR A 452 12.61 -5.42 17.70
CA TYR A 452 12.35 -6.30 16.57
C TYR A 452 11.82 -7.66 17.05
N LEU A 453 10.90 -8.23 16.28
CA LEU A 453 10.39 -9.59 16.45
C LEU A 453 10.96 -10.49 15.33
N PRO A 454 11.01 -11.82 15.53
CA PRO A 454 11.37 -12.74 14.46
C PRO A 454 10.49 -12.55 13.22
N GLY A 455 11.14 -12.38 12.06
CA GLY A 455 10.46 -12.12 10.79
C GLY A 455 10.18 -10.64 10.49
N ASP A 456 10.53 -9.70 11.38
CA ASP A 456 10.50 -8.27 11.04
C ASP A 456 11.55 -7.96 9.97
N VAL A 457 11.15 -7.10 9.03
CA VAL A 457 12.01 -6.65 7.92
C VAL A 457 12.14 -5.13 7.97
N LEU A 458 13.37 -4.68 8.00
CA LEU A 458 13.73 -3.27 7.83
C LEU A 458 14.19 -3.06 6.39
N SER A 459 13.53 -2.15 5.64
CA SER A 459 13.90 -1.79 4.28
C SER A 459 14.57 -0.41 4.25
N LEU A 460 15.72 -0.35 3.61
CA LEU A 460 16.52 0.85 3.40
C LEU A 460 16.62 1.08 1.88
N GLU A 461 15.76 1.95 1.36
CA GLU A 461 15.54 2.02 -0.09
C GLU A 461 16.03 3.35 -0.67
N GLY A 462 17.29 3.38 -1.12
CA GLY A 462 17.89 4.47 -1.89
C GLY A 462 17.44 4.48 -3.36
N VAL A 463 16.14 4.34 -3.57
CA VAL A 463 15.47 4.33 -4.89
C VAL A 463 14.33 5.34 -4.97
N VAL A 464 14.13 6.15 -3.93
CA VAL A 464 12.96 7.06 -3.86
C VAL A 464 13.28 8.48 -4.26
N GLY A 465 14.55 8.87 -4.23
CA GLY A 465 15.04 10.22 -4.47
C GLY A 465 16.06 10.30 -5.59
N GLY A 466 16.91 11.32 -5.52
CA GLY A 466 18.03 11.50 -6.43
C GLY A 466 17.91 12.74 -7.31
N PRO A 467 18.94 12.98 -8.15
CA PRO A 467 19.04 14.22 -8.93
C PRO A 467 17.88 14.41 -9.91
N ALA A 468 17.31 13.33 -10.45
CA ALA A 468 16.18 13.45 -11.37
C ALA A 468 14.91 13.91 -10.65
N VAL A 469 14.59 13.35 -9.47
CA VAL A 469 13.44 13.78 -8.65
C VAL A 469 13.58 15.23 -8.23
N ARG A 470 14.78 15.64 -7.81
CA ARG A 470 15.06 17.02 -7.38
C ARG A 470 14.92 18.04 -8.49
N ARG A 471 15.24 17.69 -9.74
CA ARG A 471 15.10 18.57 -10.90
C ARG A 471 13.66 18.72 -11.41
N LYS A 472 12.76 17.81 -11.05
CA LYS A 472 11.35 17.89 -11.46
C LYS A 472 10.63 18.96 -10.65
N ASP A 473 9.66 19.61 -11.30
CA ASP A 473 8.79 20.59 -10.65
C ASP A 473 7.79 19.87 -9.74
N SER A 474 8.01 19.97 -8.43
CA SER A 474 7.16 19.33 -7.43
C SER A 474 5.74 19.88 -7.37
N SER A 475 5.50 21.11 -7.87
CA SER A 475 4.18 21.71 -7.92
C SER A 475 3.24 21.00 -8.90
N LYS A 476 3.79 20.20 -9.82
CA LYS A 476 3.04 19.45 -10.83
C LYS A 476 2.55 18.08 -10.33
N ARG A 477 2.81 17.72 -9.07
CA ARG A 477 2.36 16.48 -8.46
C ARG A 477 1.81 16.72 -7.06
N SER A 478 0.91 15.86 -6.61
CA SER A 478 0.24 15.98 -5.31
C SER A 478 0.92 15.19 -4.18
N THR A 479 2.04 14.51 -4.46
CA THR A 479 2.82 13.82 -3.42
C THR A 479 3.32 14.78 -2.34
N HIS A 480 3.62 14.26 -1.16
CA HIS A 480 4.20 15.07 -0.07
C HIS A 480 5.48 15.80 -0.53
N PRO A 481 5.69 17.07 -0.17
CA PRO A 481 6.88 17.83 -0.59
C PRO A 481 8.21 17.20 -0.20
N SER A 482 8.27 16.40 0.88
CA SER A 482 9.50 15.70 1.31
C SER A 482 10.07 14.76 0.23
N TRP A 483 9.27 14.29 -0.74
CA TRP A 483 9.78 13.53 -1.88
C TRP A 483 10.85 14.29 -2.68
N GLN A 484 10.79 15.63 -2.68
CA GLN A 484 11.75 16.47 -3.39
C GLN A 484 13.16 16.42 -2.75
N SER A 485 13.23 16.21 -1.45
CA SER A 485 14.47 16.18 -0.67
C SER A 485 14.87 14.77 -0.21
N ALA A 486 13.98 13.78 -0.35
CA ALA A 486 14.24 12.42 0.08
C ALA A 486 15.34 11.76 -0.78
N TRP A 487 16.22 10.99 -0.12
CA TRP A 487 17.20 10.12 -0.77
C TRP A 487 16.99 8.65 -0.43
N MET A 488 16.27 8.38 0.64
CA MET A 488 15.96 7.03 1.09
C MET A 488 14.52 6.95 1.62
N SER A 489 13.84 5.83 1.36
CA SER A 489 12.69 5.38 2.14
C SER A 489 13.18 4.40 3.19
N LEU A 490 12.79 4.66 4.42
CA LEU A 490 13.02 3.77 5.55
C LEU A 490 11.68 3.14 5.92
N SER A 491 11.57 1.83 5.80
CA SER A 491 10.33 1.10 6.10
C SER A 491 10.59 -0.01 7.11
N LEU A 492 9.70 -0.13 8.08
CA LEU A 492 9.64 -1.26 8.99
C LEU A 492 8.40 -2.10 8.66
N GLY A 493 8.61 -3.34 8.25
CA GLY A 493 7.60 -4.36 8.07
C GLY A 493 7.59 -5.30 9.27
N ARG A 494 6.48 -5.35 9.99
CA ARG A 494 6.28 -6.25 11.13
C ARG A 494 5.38 -7.40 10.74
N SER A 495 5.92 -8.60 10.81
CA SER A 495 5.15 -9.82 10.56
C SER A 495 4.13 -10.06 11.67
N LEU A 496 2.94 -10.48 11.28
CA LEU A 496 1.91 -10.95 12.18
C LEU A 496 1.96 -12.49 12.24
N PRO A 497 1.69 -13.10 13.40
CA PRO A 497 1.44 -14.54 13.47
C PRO A 497 0.34 -14.96 12.49
N SER A 498 0.34 -16.21 12.07
CA SER A 498 -0.65 -16.74 11.10
C SER A 498 -2.09 -16.64 11.60
N ASP A 499 -2.28 -16.68 12.90
CA ASP A 499 -3.57 -16.57 13.58
C ASP A 499 -3.39 -15.73 14.85
N PRO A 500 -3.20 -14.40 14.72
CA PRO A 500 -2.99 -13.56 15.90
C PRO A 500 -4.31 -13.39 16.65
N ASP A 501 -4.31 -13.65 17.95
CA ASP A 501 -5.38 -13.19 18.80
C ASP A 501 -5.45 -11.65 18.79
N TRP A 502 -6.62 -11.13 19.14
CA TRP A 502 -6.85 -9.68 19.14
C TRP A 502 -5.90 -8.91 20.09
N ALA A 503 -5.51 -9.53 21.21
CA ALA A 503 -4.58 -8.91 22.15
C ALA A 503 -3.18 -8.78 21.54
N THR A 504 -2.69 -9.80 20.86
CA THR A 504 -1.41 -9.80 20.14
C THR A 504 -1.44 -8.77 19.00
N TYR A 505 -2.52 -8.74 18.20
CA TYR A 505 -2.68 -7.74 17.13
C TYR A 505 -2.62 -6.30 17.67
N ASN A 506 -3.39 -6.01 18.72
CA ASN A 506 -3.42 -4.67 19.35
C ASN A 506 -2.08 -4.31 19.98
N ARG A 507 -1.38 -5.25 20.60
CA ARG A 507 -0.05 -5.00 21.18
C ARG A 507 0.95 -4.62 20.10
N ILE A 508 0.99 -5.35 18.99
CA ILE A 508 1.86 -5.04 17.85
C ILE A 508 1.53 -3.67 17.25
N GLN A 509 0.25 -3.39 17.03
CA GLN A 509 -0.21 -2.09 16.55
C GLN A 509 0.21 -0.96 17.50
N HIS A 510 -0.01 -1.13 18.79
CA HIS A 510 0.32 -0.14 19.81
C HIS A 510 1.82 0.16 19.85
N GLU A 511 2.65 -0.85 19.82
CA GLU A 511 4.11 -0.69 19.81
C GLU A 511 4.60 0.09 18.59
N LEU A 512 4.06 -0.20 17.40
CA LEU A 512 4.38 0.54 16.18
C LEU A 512 3.99 2.03 16.30
N VAL A 513 2.80 2.33 16.84
CA VAL A 513 2.27 3.70 16.94
C VAL A 513 2.98 4.52 18.01
N ILE A 514 3.21 3.94 19.18
CA ILE A 514 3.65 4.71 20.36
C ILE A 514 5.16 4.74 20.49
N THR A 515 5.85 3.73 20.00
CA THR A 515 7.31 3.60 20.20
C THR A 515 8.09 3.78 18.90
N GLN A 516 7.76 3.00 17.87
CA GLN A 516 8.65 2.86 16.72
C GLN A 516 8.51 4.01 15.72
N LEU A 517 7.28 4.38 15.35
CA LEU A 517 7.06 5.52 14.46
C LEU A 517 7.55 6.85 15.06
N PRO A 518 7.27 7.18 16.33
CA PRO A 518 7.84 8.38 16.94
C PRO A 518 9.37 8.40 16.98
N ALA A 519 10.01 7.25 17.21
CA ALA A 519 11.47 7.16 17.16
C ALA A 519 12.02 7.50 15.76
N LEU A 520 11.40 7.01 14.70
CA LEU A 520 11.78 7.36 13.33
C LEU A 520 11.51 8.85 13.04
N GLU A 521 10.35 9.37 13.43
CA GLU A 521 9.97 10.78 13.21
C GLU A 521 10.88 11.77 13.95
N SER A 522 11.49 11.36 15.06
CA SER A 522 12.44 12.18 15.80
C SER A 522 13.71 12.51 15.00
N LEU A 523 14.02 11.72 13.97
CA LEU A 523 15.18 11.94 13.10
C LEU A 523 15.11 13.28 12.36
N GLU A 524 13.93 13.75 11.97
CA GLU A 524 13.74 15.02 11.26
C GLU A 524 12.62 15.90 11.86
N HIS A 525 12.40 15.80 13.16
CA HIS A 525 11.46 16.66 13.91
C HIS A 525 10.05 16.73 13.31
N GLY A 526 9.53 15.60 12.82
CA GLY A 526 8.18 15.49 12.27
C GLY A 526 7.98 16.10 10.88
N ALA A 527 9.08 16.41 10.16
CA ALA A 527 9.03 16.89 8.77
C ALA A 527 9.01 15.74 7.74
N MET A 528 9.10 14.50 8.20
CA MET A 528 9.17 13.33 7.33
C MET A 528 7.79 13.01 6.74
N GLY A 529 7.72 12.88 5.41
CA GLY A 529 6.58 12.27 4.74
C GLY A 529 6.69 10.74 4.76
N GLY A 530 5.61 10.08 4.34
CA GLY A 530 5.57 8.63 4.14
C GLY A 530 5.19 8.26 2.72
N TYR A 531 5.44 7.02 2.33
CA TYR A 531 4.98 6.49 1.05
C TYR A 531 3.59 5.86 1.19
N LEU A 532 2.67 6.32 0.35
CA LEU A 532 1.28 5.82 0.36
C LEU A 532 1.17 4.34 -0.07
N GLY A 533 2.18 3.78 -0.74
CA GLY A 533 2.25 2.35 -1.10
C GLY A 533 2.68 1.44 0.05
N THR A 534 3.40 1.98 1.05
CA THR A 534 3.75 1.27 2.29
C THR A 534 3.27 2.06 3.51
N PRO A 535 1.94 2.26 3.63
CA PRO A 535 1.38 3.05 4.70
C PRO A 535 1.28 2.22 5.98
N PHE A 536 1.39 2.88 7.12
CA PHE A 536 0.91 2.29 8.36
C PHE A 536 -0.63 2.30 8.37
N PRO A 537 -1.30 1.15 8.59
CA PRO A 537 -2.77 1.06 8.48
C PRO A 537 -3.53 1.94 9.48
N TYR A 538 -2.88 2.33 10.57
CA TYR A 538 -3.43 3.12 11.67
C TYR A 538 -2.70 4.45 11.82
N GLU A 539 -2.19 5.00 10.71
CA GLU A 539 -1.55 6.31 10.71
C GLU A 539 -2.45 7.37 11.35
N ALA A 540 -1.92 8.05 12.37
CA ALA A 540 -2.71 8.99 13.15
C ALA A 540 -3.06 10.27 12.37
N SER A 541 -2.22 10.66 11.42
CA SER A 541 -2.35 11.89 10.63
C SER A 541 -2.08 11.64 9.15
N PRO A 542 -2.93 10.85 8.44
CA PRO A 542 -2.68 10.49 7.04
C PRO A 542 -2.51 11.69 6.13
N SER A 543 -3.35 12.73 6.30
CA SER A 543 -3.28 13.97 5.52
C SER A 543 -1.92 14.66 5.63
N LYS A 544 -1.36 14.70 6.84
CA LYS A 544 -0.05 15.31 7.11
C LYS A 544 1.09 14.45 6.54
N VAL A 545 1.04 13.13 6.75
CA VAL A 545 2.16 12.22 6.41
C VAL A 545 2.24 11.95 4.90
N PHE A 546 1.10 11.79 4.21
CA PHE A 546 1.12 11.41 2.80
C PHE A 546 1.09 12.60 1.83
N TRP A 547 0.53 13.75 2.23
CA TRP A 547 0.35 14.90 1.33
C TRP A 547 0.83 16.22 1.91
N GLY A 548 0.84 16.38 3.26
CA GLY A 548 1.22 17.63 3.91
C GLY A 548 0.40 18.82 3.38
N PRO A 549 1.03 19.91 2.94
CA PRO A 549 0.33 21.11 2.46
C PRO A 549 -0.49 20.90 1.18
N ASN A 550 -0.34 19.79 0.47
CA ASN A 550 -1.11 19.49 -0.73
C ASN A 550 -2.52 18.94 -0.42
N TYR A 551 -2.79 18.57 0.84
CA TYR A 551 -4.02 17.88 1.22
C TYR A 551 -5.28 18.70 0.95
N ASP A 552 -5.30 19.97 1.30
CA ASP A 552 -6.50 20.83 1.16
C ASP A 552 -6.89 20.98 -0.33
N ARG A 553 -5.90 21.10 -1.24
CA ARG A 553 -6.18 21.14 -2.68
C ARG A 553 -6.73 19.80 -3.17
N LEU A 554 -6.18 18.67 -2.71
CA LEU A 554 -6.70 17.34 -3.03
C LEU A 554 -8.14 17.17 -2.55
N LEU A 555 -8.45 17.64 -1.34
CA LEU A 555 -9.79 17.54 -0.77
C LEU A 555 -10.81 18.37 -1.55
N ASN A 556 -10.44 19.56 -2.02
CA ASN A 556 -11.28 20.40 -2.88
C ASN A 556 -11.54 19.74 -4.24
N ILE A 557 -10.48 19.23 -4.91
CA ILE A 557 -10.64 18.49 -6.15
C ILE A 557 -11.52 17.25 -5.96
N LYS A 558 -11.37 16.55 -4.85
CA LYS A 558 -12.22 15.40 -4.50
C LYS A 558 -13.68 15.80 -4.35
N ALA A 559 -13.97 16.93 -3.67
CA ALA A 559 -15.32 17.42 -3.48
C ALA A 559 -16.00 17.82 -4.80
N ASP A 560 -15.22 18.35 -5.76
CA ASP A 560 -15.72 18.72 -7.09
C ASP A 560 -15.98 17.51 -7.99
N LEU A 561 -15.12 16.48 -7.92
CA LEU A 561 -15.17 15.31 -8.81
C LEU A 561 -16.01 14.15 -8.28
N ASP A 562 -16.19 14.06 -6.98
CA ASP A 562 -16.93 12.97 -6.32
C ASP A 562 -17.61 13.48 -5.05
N PRO A 563 -18.60 14.37 -5.18
CA PRO A 563 -19.27 15.02 -4.04
C PRO A 563 -20.00 14.03 -3.12
N GLU A 564 -20.42 12.88 -3.65
CA GLU A 564 -21.09 11.83 -2.89
C GLU A 564 -20.11 10.84 -2.23
N ASP A 565 -18.80 11.02 -2.42
CA ASP A 565 -17.75 10.14 -1.90
C ASP A 565 -17.90 8.68 -2.33
N LEU A 566 -18.31 8.43 -3.60
CA LEU A 566 -18.39 7.06 -4.13
C LEU A 566 -17.07 6.31 -3.96
N PHE A 567 -15.96 7.00 -4.23
CA PHE A 567 -14.60 6.47 -4.15
C PHE A 567 -13.94 6.84 -2.82
N ILE A 568 -14.22 6.08 -1.77
CA ILE A 568 -13.57 6.22 -0.46
C ILE A 568 -12.63 5.05 -0.22
N THR A 569 -11.41 5.35 0.19
CA THR A 569 -10.41 4.37 0.61
C THR A 569 -9.90 4.67 2.01
N ARG A 570 -9.51 3.63 2.75
CA ARG A 570 -8.84 3.81 4.06
C ARG A 570 -7.62 4.72 3.88
N LEU A 571 -7.41 5.65 4.82
CA LEU A 571 -6.31 6.62 4.77
C LEU A 571 -6.28 7.51 3.51
N GLY A 572 -7.28 7.42 2.63
CA GLY A 572 -7.38 8.22 1.40
C GLY A 572 -7.88 9.64 1.67
N VAL A 573 -7.82 10.49 0.65
CA VAL A 573 -8.32 11.87 0.72
C VAL A 573 -9.82 11.87 1.01
N GLY A 574 -10.23 12.55 2.07
CA GLY A 574 -11.62 12.63 2.52
C GLY A 574 -12.12 11.43 3.36
N SER A 575 -11.26 10.44 3.61
CA SER A 575 -11.62 9.25 4.39
C SER A 575 -11.97 9.57 5.84
N GLU A 576 -11.49 10.67 6.37
CA GLU A 576 -11.81 11.14 7.72
C GLU A 576 -13.29 11.51 7.92
N ARG A 577 -14.05 11.66 6.84
CA ARG A 577 -15.50 11.92 6.87
C ARG A 577 -16.33 10.65 7.07
N TRP A 578 -15.70 9.49 7.04
CA TRP A 578 -16.33 8.18 7.08
C TRP A 578 -15.80 7.34 8.24
N ASP A 579 -16.54 6.30 8.62
CA ASP A 579 -16.00 5.26 9.50
C ASP A 579 -14.82 4.53 8.84
N GLU A 580 -14.16 3.69 9.58
CA GLU A 580 -12.93 3.02 9.13
C GLU A 580 -13.12 2.17 7.86
N GLU A 581 -14.33 1.64 7.66
CA GLU A 581 -14.66 0.79 6.51
C GLU A 581 -15.30 1.57 5.35
N GLY A 582 -15.59 2.85 5.54
CA GLY A 582 -16.24 3.70 4.55
C GLY A 582 -17.71 3.38 4.33
N MET A 583 -18.36 2.81 5.36
CA MET A 583 -19.78 2.46 5.33
C MET A 583 -20.69 3.60 5.75
N CYS A 584 -20.34 4.31 6.84
CA CYS A 584 -21.17 5.39 7.36
C CYS A 584 -20.37 6.68 7.52
N ARG A 585 -20.99 7.82 7.15
CA ARG A 585 -20.42 9.14 7.44
C ARG A 585 -20.39 9.40 8.94
N VAL A 586 -19.32 9.98 9.45
CA VAL A 586 -19.14 10.31 10.88
C VAL A 586 -19.34 11.79 11.14
N ASP A 587 -19.96 12.12 12.27
CA ASP A 587 -20.16 13.51 12.70
C ASP A 587 -18.82 14.17 13.09
N VAL A 588 -18.74 15.48 12.89
CA VAL A 588 -17.53 16.27 13.20
C VAL A 588 -17.17 16.18 14.69
N LEU A 589 -18.17 16.05 15.57
CA LEU A 589 -17.96 15.89 17.03
C LEU A 589 -17.31 14.53 17.35
N ASP A 590 -17.73 13.48 16.66
CA ASP A 590 -17.19 12.12 16.82
C ASP A 590 -15.72 12.03 16.38
N ARG A 591 -15.31 12.84 15.39
CA ARG A 591 -13.92 12.89 14.90
C ARG A 591 -12.91 13.30 15.97
N HIS A 592 -13.25 14.34 16.71
CA HIS A 592 -12.35 14.89 17.74
C HIS A 592 -12.29 14.00 18.98
N LEU A 593 -13.35 13.24 19.26
CA LEU A 593 -13.43 12.35 20.41
C LEU A 593 -12.90 10.94 20.15
N ARG A 594 -12.93 10.43 18.91
CA ARG A 594 -12.48 9.06 18.58
C ARG A 594 -11.04 8.72 19.02
N PRO A 595 -10.03 9.58 18.82
CA PRO A 595 -8.68 9.27 19.29
C PRO A 595 -8.64 9.13 20.83
N TYR A 596 -9.38 9.98 21.53
CA TYR A 596 -9.46 9.95 23.00
C TYR A 596 -10.31 8.79 23.51
N LEU A 597 -11.40 8.45 22.80
CA LEU A 597 -12.25 7.31 23.13
C LEU A 597 -11.52 5.98 22.89
N ARG A 598 -10.73 5.86 21.81
CA ARG A 598 -9.88 4.68 21.57
C ARG A 598 -8.81 4.55 22.66
N LEU A 599 -8.16 5.64 23.04
CA LEU A 599 -7.17 5.63 24.12
C LEU A 599 -7.81 5.28 25.48
N ALA A 600 -9.01 5.80 25.74
CA ALA A 600 -9.79 5.49 26.94
C ALA A 600 -10.27 4.03 26.96
N GLN A 601 -10.72 3.52 25.80
CA GLN A 601 -11.12 2.12 25.63
C GLN A 601 -9.92 1.18 25.87
N THR A 602 -8.78 1.46 25.28
CA THR A 602 -7.54 0.67 25.47
C THR A 602 -7.10 0.67 26.94
N LYS A 603 -7.20 1.80 27.63
CA LYS A 603 -6.91 1.88 29.08
C LYS A 603 -7.94 1.12 29.92
N LEU A 604 -9.21 1.18 29.55
CA LEU A 604 -10.28 0.45 30.23
C LEU A 604 -10.13 -1.06 30.03
N ASP A 605 -9.83 -1.51 28.84
CA ASP A 605 -9.61 -2.92 28.51
C ASP A 605 -8.37 -3.46 29.22
N SER A 606 -7.30 -2.67 29.32
CA SER A 606 -6.11 -3.00 30.12
C SER A 606 -6.43 -3.13 31.60
N LEU A 607 -7.24 -2.21 32.15
CA LEU A 607 -7.70 -2.26 33.56
C LEU A 607 -8.60 -3.49 33.82
N LEU A 608 -9.51 -3.78 32.90
CA LEU A 608 -10.42 -4.92 33.00
C LEU A 608 -9.64 -6.25 32.91
N ASN A 609 -8.64 -6.35 32.06
CA ASN A 609 -7.77 -7.52 31.98
C ASN A 609 -6.91 -7.68 33.25
N HIS A 610 -6.41 -6.59 33.81
CA HIS A 610 -5.69 -6.62 35.08
C HIS A 610 -6.59 -7.08 36.25
N LEU A 611 -7.83 -6.60 36.29
CA LEU A 611 -8.84 -7.05 37.27
C LEU A 611 -9.24 -8.50 37.05
N ARG A 612 -9.35 -9.00 35.81
CA ARG A 612 -9.62 -10.41 35.52
C ARG A 612 -8.47 -11.30 35.98
N LEU A 613 -7.21 -10.91 35.80
CA LEU A 613 -6.03 -11.63 36.29
C LEU A 613 -6.00 -11.68 37.81
N ILE A 614 -6.33 -10.58 38.50
CA ILE A 614 -6.42 -10.56 39.96
C ILE A 614 -7.55 -11.46 40.46
N LEU A 615 -8.71 -11.45 39.81
CA LEU A 615 -9.88 -12.25 40.19
C LEU A 615 -9.74 -13.74 39.86
N SER A 616 -8.92 -14.10 38.89
CA SER A 616 -8.63 -15.50 38.52
C SER A 616 -7.54 -16.16 39.36
N GLY A 617 -6.92 -15.45 40.32
CA GLY A 617 -5.91 -15.99 41.22
C GLY A 617 -4.57 -16.34 40.57
N ALA A 618 -4.29 -15.87 39.35
CA ALA A 618 -3.01 -16.04 38.69
C ALA A 618 -2.01 -14.99 39.21
N SER A 619 -0.91 -15.45 39.81
CA SER A 619 0.17 -14.58 40.29
C SER A 619 0.79 -13.80 39.09
N PRO A 620 1.11 -12.51 39.26
CA PRO A 620 1.84 -11.76 38.25
C PRO A 620 3.23 -12.36 38.09
N ILE A 621 3.62 -12.62 36.85
CA ILE A 621 5.01 -12.92 36.49
C ILE A 621 5.83 -11.66 36.80
N GLU A 622 6.82 -11.78 37.68
CA GLU A 622 7.77 -10.73 38.04
C GLU A 622 8.48 -10.24 36.74
N GLY A 623 8.36 -8.98 36.42
CA GLY A 623 9.14 -8.39 35.33
C GLY A 623 8.55 -7.16 34.64
N VAL A 624 7.68 -6.38 35.30
CA VAL A 624 7.32 -5.06 34.78
C VAL A 624 7.61 -3.99 35.83
N ALA A 625 8.67 -3.22 35.61
CA ALA A 625 8.98 -2.04 36.41
C ALA A 625 7.86 -1.00 36.23
N VAL A 626 7.21 -0.67 37.33
CA VAL A 626 6.24 0.44 37.42
C VAL A 626 7.03 1.74 37.26
N VAL A 627 6.85 2.43 36.15
CA VAL A 627 7.24 3.85 36.04
C VAL A 627 6.10 4.66 36.64
N GLN A 628 6.36 5.24 37.82
CA GLN A 628 5.54 6.32 38.39
C GLN A 628 5.88 7.64 37.68
N GLU A 629 4.82 8.35 37.34
CA GLU A 629 4.57 9.71 36.84
C GLU A 629 4.24 9.85 35.38
#